data_25a2c9ba6ce55f539859aad3b07c135e
#
_entry.id   25a2c9ba6ce55f539859aad3b07c135e
#
_cell.length_a   1.000
_cell.length_b   1.000
_cell.length_c   1.000
_cell.angle_alpha   90.00
_cell.angle_beta   90.00
_cell.angle_gamma   90.00
#
_symmetry.space_group_name_H-M   'P 1'
#
loop_
_entity.id
_entity.type
_entity.pdbx_description
1 polymer ?
#
loop_
_entity_poly.entity_id
_entity_poly.type
_entity_poly.pdbx_seq_one_letter_code
_entity_poly.pdbx_strand_id
1 'polypeptide(L)'
;MKILITGVTGRIGANVAQSFIDSGHEVTGFVWPGDPQIKKMEMLGCEIIEGDLANLDSVIEGVKGKDYIFHLGAAFQAGGPFSASQYFDTNVKGTFNVLEACRVSEAVSHLIITSTDGTISKYPEGGIEEPIAEFSLSQDVTEWYGYSKILAENLSRRFYFNEKLPVTILRFSAVLGRGEVCGWNQFYTGHFIERLQSSSSKESSVALKSLKDYKSAGKELIIPRDINGRSWKKHVIDIRDIVHAYENIAGNDST
;
A
#
# COMPACT_ATOMS: atom_id res chain seq x y z
N MET A 1 -3.78 23.43 -6.26
CA MET A 1 -3.10 22.41 -7.08
C MET A 1 -4.12 21.50 -7.71
N LYS A 2 -3.82 20.98 -8.89
CA LYS A 2 -4.61 19.94 -9.59
C LYS A 2 -3.94 18.60 -9.38
N ILE A 3 -4.61 17.70 -8.68
CA ILE A 3 -4.02 16.44 -8.20
C ILE A 3 -4.75 15.25 -8.83
N LEU A 4 -4.02 14.31 -9.41
CA LEU A 4 -4.55 13.00 -9.78
C LEU A 4 -4.19 11.98 -8.69
N ILE A 5 -5.19 11.24 -8.22
CA ILE A 5 -4.99 10.14 -7.26
C ILE A 5 -5.43 8.83 -7.90
N THR A 6 -4.50 7.95 -8.24
CA THR A 6 -4.85 6.59 -8.63
C THR A 6 -5.15 5.76 -7.39
N GLY A 7 -6.14 4.87 -7.45
CA GLY A 7 -6.57 4.10 -6.28
C GLY A 7 -7.26 4.94 -5.21
N VAL A 8 -7.90 6.03 -5.62
CA VAL A 8 -8.62 6.99 -4.76
C VAL A 8 -9.74 6.33 -3.94
N THR A 9 -10.36 5.28 -4.46
CA THR A 9 -11.42 4.53 -3.78
C THR A 9 -10.93 3.65 -2.63
N GLY A 10 -9.62 3.39 -2.60
CA GLY A 10 -8.99 2.62 -1.52
C GLY A 10 -8.92 3.38 -0.19
N ARG A 11 -8.62 2.66 0.90
CA ARG A 11 -8.52 3.21 2.26
C ARG A 11 -7.62 4.45 2.34
N ILE A 12 -6.40 4.37 1.82
CA ILE A 12 -5.45 5.48 1.86
C ILE A 12 -5.90 6.58 0.91
N GLY A 13 -6.19 6.23 -0.34
CA GLY A 13 -6.58 7.19 -1.38
C GLY A 13 -7.77 8.06 -0.98
N ALA A 14 -8.81 7.48 -0.39
CA ALA A 14 -9.99 8.22 0.03
C ALA A 14 -9.69 9.25 1.16
N ASN A 15 -8.83 8.89 2.13
CA ASN A 15 -8.46 9.80 3.20
C ASN A 15 -7.53 10.92 2.70
N VAL A 16 -6.59 10.61 1.81
CA VAL A 16 -5.74 11.62 1.17
C VAL A 16 -6.60 12.56 0.31
N ALA A 17 -7.48 12.01 -0.53
CA ALA A 17 -8.39 12.82 -1.35
C ALA A 17 -9.23 13.77 -0.51
N GLN A 18 -9.84 13.28 0.58
CA GLN A 18 -10.65 14.10 1.48
C GLN A 18 -9.86 15.28 2.03
N SER A 19 -8.64 15.05 2.54
CA SER A 19 -7.81 16.11 3.11
C SER A 19 -7.46 17.19 2.10
N PHE A 20 -7.09 16.81 0.87
CA PHE A 20 -6.74 17.78 -0.17
C PHE A 20 -7.97 18.54 -0.70
N ILE A 21 -9.14 17.88 -0.79
CA ILE A 21 -10.40 18.55 -1.13
C ILE A 21 -10.78 19.57 -0.04
N ASP A 22 -10.72 19.18 1.23
CA ASP A 22 -11.03 20.06 2.37
C ASP A 22 -10.06 21.26 2.44
N SER A 23 -8.84 21.10 1.93
CA SER A 23 -7.84 22.16 1.79
C SER A 23 -8.01 23.02 0.52
N GLY A 24 -9.06 22.80 -0.28
CA GLY A 24 -9.41 23.60 -1.46
C GLY A 24 -8.64 23.23 -2.73
N HIS A 25 -8.07 22.05 -2.83
CA HIS A 25 -7.40 21.56 -4.04
C HIS A 25 -8.37 20.86 -4.99
N GLU A 26 -8.07 20.90 -6.29
CA GLU A 26 -8.80 20.16 -7.32
C GLU A 26 -8.29 18.70 -7.34
N VAL A 27 -9.11 17.77 -6.87
CA VAL A 27 -8.75 16.35 -6.80
C VAL A 27 -9.53 15.56 -7.84
N THR A 28 -8.79 14.82 -8.67
CA THR A 28 -9.32 13.88 -9.66
C THR A 28 -8.91 12.45 -9.26
N GLY A 29 -9.86 11.55 -9.14
CA GLY A 29 -9.63 10.14 -8.89
C GLY A 29 -9.54 9.36 -10.19
N PHE A 30 -8.46 8.62 -10.38
CA PHE A 30 -8.34 7.64 -11.46
C PHE A 30 -8.72 6.27 -10.93
N VAL A 31 -9.81 5.73 -11.43
CA VAL A 31 -10.44 4.51 -10.90
C VAL A 31 -10.62 3.46 -11.99
N TRP A 32 -10.64 2.20 -11.57
CA TRP A 32 -10.98 1.09 -12.45
C TRP A 32 -12.43 1.23 -12.95
N PRO A 33 -12.72 0.93 -14.22
CA PRO A 33 -14.08 1.01 -14.75
C PRO A 33 -15.07 0.14 -13.96
N GLY A 34 -16.14 0.77 -13.51
CA GLY A 34 -17.18 0.10 -12.71
C GLY A 34 -16.83 -0.12 -11.24
N ASP A 35 -15.83 0.59 -10.68
CA ASP A 35 -15.53 0.54 -9.25
C ASP A 35 -16.78 0.90 -8.42
N PRO A 36 -17.24 0.02 -7.50
CA PRO A 36 -18.48 0.23 -6.75
C PRO A 36 -18.43 1.43 -5.79
N GLN A 37 -17.25 1.98 -5.53
CA GLN A 37 -17.05 3.10 -4.61
C GLN A 37 -16.97 4.47 -5.30
N ILE A 38 -17.15 4.56 -6.61
CA ILE A 38 -17.14 5.83 -7.37
C ILE A 38 -18.08 6.86 -6.73
N LYS A 39 -19.33 6.49 -6.47
CA LYS A 39 -20.32 7.39 -5.86
C LYS A 39 -19.88 7.99 -4.53
N LYS A 40 -19.17 7.24 -3.72
CA LYS A 40 -18.63 7.75 -2.45
C LYS A 40 -17.62 8.86 -2.71
N MET A 41 -16.77 8.71 -3.71
CA MET A 41 -15.75 9.72 -4.04
C MET A 41 -16.36 10.96 -4.68
N GLU A 42 -17.37 10.82 -5.54
CA GLU A 42 -18.13 11.94 -6.10
C GLU A 42 -18.83 12.77 -5.00
N MET A 43 -19.41 12.09 -3.99
CA MET A 43 -20.03 12.76 -2.84
C MET A 43 -19.02 13.56 -1.99
N LEU A 44 -17.75 13.22 -2.03
CA LEU A 44 -16.66 13.99 -1.40
C LEU A 44 -16.18 15.16 -2.26
N GLY A 45 -16.72 15.35 -3.48
CA GLY A 45 -16.30 16.39 -4.40
C GLY A 45 -15.10 16.02 -5.27
N CYS A 46 -14.75 14.73 -5.33
CA CYS A 46 -13.70 14.23 -6.20
C CYS A 46 -14.22 14.06 -7.64
N GLU A 47 -13.55 14.68 -8.61
CA GLU A 47 -13.79 14.37 -10.02
C GLU A 47 -13.31 12.94 -10.31
N ILE A 48 -14.02 12.20 -11.17
CA ILE A 48 -13.67 10.81 -11.49
C ILE A 48 -13.33 10.64 -12.97
N ILE A 49 -12.21 9.97 -13.22
CA ILE A 49 -11.83 9.45 -14.54
C ILE A 49 -11.74 7.93 -14.41
N GLU A 50 -12.54 7.22 -15.19
CA GLU A 50 -12.44 5.77 -15.28
C GLU A 50 -11.36 5.38 -16.28
N GLY A 51 -10.45 4.47 -15.88
CA GLY A 51 -9.36 4.03 -16.72
C GLY A 51 -8.61 2.82 -16.15
N ASP A 52 -7.79 2.23 -17.01
CA ASP A 52 -6.95 1.08 -16.66
C ASP A 52 -5.48 1.52 -16.58
N LEU A 53 -4.84 1.29 -15.44
CA LEU A 53 -3.41 1.54 -15.23
C LEU A 53 -2.53 0.76 -16.24
N ALA A 54 -2.97 -0.42 -16.69
CA ALA A 54 -2.27 -1.21 -17.68
C ALA A 54 -2.36 -0.65 -19.12
N ASN A 55 -3.20 0.37 -19.35
CA ASN A 55 -3.37 1.07 -20.63
C ASN A 55 -2.71 2.45 -20.57
N LEU A 56 -1.61 2.65 -21.31
CA LEU A 56 -0.84 3.89 -21.32
C LEU A 56 -1.67 5.10 -21.76
N ASP A 57 -2.47 4.98 -22.80
CA ASP A 57 -3.26 6.11 -23.34
C ASP A 57 -4.29 6.59 -22.31
N SER A 58 -4.89 5.64 -21.59
CA SER A 58 -5.82 5.93 -20.48
C SER A 58 -5.12 6.71 -19.35
N VAL A 59 -3.89 6.33 -19.00
CA VAL A 59 -3.11 7.00 -17.96
C VAL A 59 -2.65 8.40 -18.42
N ILE A 60 -2.22 8.56 -19.67
CA ILE A 60 -1.84 9.85 -20.26
C ILE A 60 -3.01 10.83 -20.19
N GLU A 61 -4.22 10.40 -20.55
CA GLU A 61 -5.40 11.27 -20.47
C GLU A 61 -5.72 11.64 -19.02
N GLY A 62 -5.56 10.71 -18.05
CA GLY A 62 -5.74 10.99 -16.62
C GLY A 62 -4.73 12.01 -16.07
N VAL A 63 -3.48 11.97 -16.51
CA VAL A 63 -2.38 12.83 -16.05
C VAL A 63 -2.45 14.23 -16.66
N LYS A 64 -3.14 14.40 -17.76
CA LYS A 64 -3.18 15.65 -18.52
C LYS A 64 -3.65 16.85 -17.70
N GLY A 65 -2.80 17.88 -17.64
CA GLY A 65 -3.08 19.14 -16.94
C GLY A 65 -3.12 19.02 -15.41
N LYS A 66 -2.51 17.98 -14.85
CA LYS A 66 -2.36 17.80 -13.39
C LYS A 66 -0.97 18.25 -12.94
N ASP A 67 -0.92 18.89 -11.77
CA ASP A 67 0.33 19.38 -11.17
C ASP A 67 1.03 18.26 -10.38
N TYR A 68 0.25 17.46 -9.64
CA TYR A 68 0.72 16.38 -8.78
C TYR A 68 0.04 15.07 -9.10
N ILE A 69 0.80 13.98 -9.08
CA ILE A 69 0.28 12.63 -9.26
C ILE A 69 0.57 11.81 -8.01
N PHE A 70 -0.48 11.33 -7.35
CA PHE A 70 -0.39 10.42 -6.21
C PHE A 70 -0.75 9.01 -6.68
N HIS A 71 0.26 8.17 -6.86
CA HIS A 71 0.05 6.81 -7.36
C HIS A 71 -0.09 5.81 -6.22
N LEU A 72 -1.36 5.56 -5.82
CA LEU A 72 -1.74 4.60 -4.80
C LEU A 72 -2.40 3.33 -5.38
N GLY A 73 -2.83 3.39 -6.65
CA GLY A 73 -3.49 2.27 -7.32
C GLY A 73 -2.56 1.05 -7.42
N ALA A 74 -3.00 -0.08 -6.88
CA ALA A 74 -2.27 -1.33 -6.93
C ALA A 74 -3.21 -2.52 -6.72
N ALA A 75 -2.88 -3.66 -7.31
CA ALA A 75 -3.37 -4.96 -6.87
C ALA A 75 -2.74 -5.24 -5.49
N PHE A 76 -3.55 -5.16 -4.42
CA PHE A 76 -3.08 -5.26 -3.04
C PHE A 76 -3.29 -6.67 -2.49
N GLN A 77 -2.33 -7.18 -1.74
CA GLN A 77 -2.32 -8.55 -1.21
C GLN A 77 -3.62 -8.95 -0.49
N ALA A 78 -4.19 -8.05 0.31
CA ALA A 78 -5.44 -8.33 1.04
C ALA A 78 -6.71 -8.11 0.22
N GLY A 79 -6.60 -7.61 -1.01
CA GLY A 79 -7.74 -7.33 -1.90
C GLY A 79 -8.24 -8.55 -2.67
N GLY A 80 -7.59 -9.69 -2.54
CA GLY A 80 -8.00 -10.94 -3.19
C GLY A 80 -6.82 -11.79 -3.62
N PRO A 81 -7.09 -13.00 -4.12
CA PRO A 81 -6.08 -13.84 -4.75
C PRO A 81 -5.82 -13.31 -6.17
N PHE A 82 -4.87 -12.38 -6.32
CA PHE A 82 -4.40 -11.95 -7.63
C PHE A 82 -3.37 -12.93 -8.18
N SER A 83 -3.45 -13.20 -9.48
CA SER A 83 -2.42 -13.97 -10.19
C SER A 83 -1.13 -13.15 -10.34
N ALA A 84 -0.02 -13.85 -10.63
CA ALA A 84 1.25 -13.20 -10.94
C ALA A 84 1.13 -12.17 -12.08
N SER A 85 0.35 -12.50 -13.12
CA SER A 85 0.09 -11.60 -14.24
C SER A 85 -0.65 -10.34 -13.80
N GLN A 86 -1.67 -10.45 -12.96
CA GLN A 86 -2.41 -9.30 -12.45
C GLN A 86 -1.54 -8.39 -11.59
N TYR A 87 -0.65 -8.95 -10.74
CA TYR A 87 0.34 -8.15 -10.02
C TYR A 87 1.30 -7.43 -10.97
N PHE A 88 1.76 -8.11 -12.02
CA PHE A 88 2.65 -7.51 -13.00
C PHE A 88 1.94 -6.40 -13.80
N ASP A 89 0.77 -6.69 -14.35
CA ASP A 89 0.03 -5.74 -15.18
C ASP A 89 -0.37 -4.48 -14.40
N THR A 90 -0.88 -4.65 -13.18
CA THR A 90 -1.35 -3.51 -12.38
C THR A 90 -0.19 -2.77 -11.69
N ASN A 91 0.69 -3.51 -10.99
CA ASN A 91 1.67 -2.86 -10.12
C ASN A 91 2.97 -2.49 -10.84
N VAL A 92 3.40 -3.27 -11.83
CA VAL A 92 4.65 -3.02 -12.55
C VAL A 92 4.41 -2.22 -13.82
N LYS A 93 3.61 -2.77 -14.74
CA LYS A 93 3.25 -2.09 -15.99
C LYS A 93 2.45 -0.82 -15.71
N GLY A 94 1.50 -0.86 -14.78
CA GLY A 94 0.71 0.31 -14.38
C GLY A 94 1.59 1.43 -13.83
N THR A 95 2.55 1.11 -12.94
CA THR A 95 3.52 2.11 -12.45
C THR A 95 4.40 2.65 -13.58
N PHE A 96 4.87 1.79 -14.51
CA PHE A 96 5.61 2.25 -15.68
C PHE A 96 4.79 3.23 -16.52
N ASN A 97 3.52 2.93 -16.76
CA ASN A 97 2.62 3.81 -17.52
C ASN A 97 2.41 5.17 -16.82
N VAL A 98 2.29 5.18 -15.49
CA VAL A 98 2.19 6.43 -14.72
C VAL A 98 3.48 7.24 -14.84
N LEU A 99 4.64 6.61 -14.68
CA LEU A 99 5.94 7.24 -14.85
C LEU A 99 6.11 7.83 -16.26
N GLU A 100 5.76 7.07 -17.28
CA GLU A 100 5.85 7.51 -18.68
C GLU A 100 4.88 8.66 -18.98
N ALA A 101 3.63 8.59 -18.49
CA ALA A 101 2.66 9.66 -18.62
C ALA A 101 3.14 10.96 -17.94
N CYS A 102 3.73 10.86 -16.75
CA CYS A 102 4.34 12.00 -16.07
C CYS A 102 5.53 12.57 -16.85
N ARG A 103 6.39 11.71 -17.39
CA ARG A 103 7.57 12.11 -18.17
C ARG A 103 7.21 12.92 -19.42
N VAL A 104 6.13 12.55 -20.11
CA VAL A 104 5.69 13.25 -21.32
C VAL A 104 4.77 14.45 -21.02
N SER A 105 4.37 14.65 -19.78
CA SER A 105 3.56 15.79 -19.35
C SER A 105 4.45 16.97 -18.95
N GLU A 106 4.19 18.15 -19.53
CA GLU A 106 4.88 19.39 -19.14
C GLU A 106 4.32 20.01 -17.84
N ALA A 107 3.17 19.53 -17.37
CA ALA A 107 2.47 20.11 -16.22
C ALA A 107 2.87 19.46 -14.88
N VAL A 108 3.31 18.18 -14.89
CA VAL A 108 3.56 17.43 -13.66
C VAL A 108 4.83 17.92 -12.97
N SER A 109 4.66 18.50 -11.79
CA SER A 109 5.75 18.95 -10.93
C SER A 109 6.31 17.82 -10.06
N HIS A 110 5.46 16.91 -9.59
CA HIS A 110 5.88 15.85 -8.67
C HIS A 110 5.00 14.59 -8.77
N LEU A 111 5.65 13.43 -8.68
CA LEU A 111 5.00 12.12 -8.61
C LEU A 111 5.30 11.47 -7.26
N ILE A 112 4.25 11.09 -6.50
CA ILE A 112 4.40 10.34 -5.26
C ILE A 112 3.95 8.90 -5.50
N ILE A 113 4.88 7.96 -5.32
CA ILE A 113 4.63 6.52 -5.47
C ILE A 113 4.41 5.90 -4.09
N THR A 114 3.27 5.27 -3.90
CA THR A 114 3.01 4.46 -2.69
C THR A 114 3.65 3.10 -2.83
N SER A 115 4.54 2.77 -1.92
CA SER A 115 5.16 1.47 -1.76
C SER A 115 4.82 0.84 -0.39
N THR A 116 5.54 -0.17 0.00
CA THR A 116 5.24 -0.96 1.20
C THR A 116 6.51 -1.42 1.90
N ASP A 117 6.44 -1.61 3.20
CA ASP A 117 7.47 -2.32 3.95
C ASP A 117 7.59 -3.81 3.54
N GLY A 118 6.63 -4.31 2.72
CA GLY A 118 6.70 -5.62 2.06
C GLY A 118 7.81 -5.76 1.02
N THR A 119 8.47 -4.67 0.65
CA THR A 119 9.69 -4.68 -0.19
C THR A 119 10.94 -5.11 0.58
N ILE A 120 10.84 -5.32 1.88
CA ILE A 120 11.95 -5.66 2.77
C ILE A 120 11.66 -7.00 3.44
N SER A 121 12.67 -7.88 3.55
CA SER A 121 12.54 -9.11 4.33
C SER A 121 12.37 -8.75 5.81
N LYS A 122 11.17 -8.98 6.35
CA LYS A 122 10.80 -8.54 7.70
C LYS A 122 11.05 -9.59 8.78
N TYR A 123 11.24 -10.83 8.38
CA TYR A 123 11.25 -11.96 9.29
C TYR A 123 12.42 -12.92 9.03
N PRO A 124 13.68 -12.40 8.95
CA PRO A 124 14.83 -13.29 8.87
C PRO A 124 14.93 -14.10 10.15
N GLU A 125 15.50 -15.30 10.05
CA GLU A 125 15.84 -16.10 11.22
C GLU A 125 16.74 -15.26 12.15
N GLY A 126 16.37 -15.18 13.43
CA GLY A 126 17.08 -14.34 14.40
C GLY A 126 16.54 -12.91 14.55
N GLY A 127 15.68 -12.45 13.64
CA GLY A 127 15.07 -11.12 13.67
C GLY A 127 15.93 -10.06 12.94
N ILE A 128 15.49 -8.81 12.98
CA ILE A 128 16.20 -7.65 12.45
C ILE A 128 16.87 -6.94 13.62
N GLU A 129 18.20 -6.85 13.62
CA GLU A 129 18.98 -6.26 14.71
C GLU A 129 18.95 -4.72 14.63
N GLU A 130 19.14 -4.17 13.41
CA GLU A 130 19.18 -2.74 13.18
C GLU A 130 17.83 -2.22 12.63
N PRO A 131 17.49 -0.94 12.89
CA PRO A 131 16.33 -0.31 12.27
C PRO A 131 16.41 -0.36 10.75
N ILE A 132 15.25 -0.59 10.12
CA ILE A 132 15.14 -0.60 8.66
C ILE A 132 15.35 0.83 8.14
N ALA A 133 16.27 0.98 7.19
CA ALA A 133 16.54 2.24 6.51
C ALA A 133 15.94 2.26 5.10
N GLU A 134 15.83 3.45 4.50
CA GLU A 134 15.22 3.67 3.18
C GLU A 134 15.93 2.92 2.05
N PHE A 135 17.24 2.70 2.18
CA PHE A 135 18.06 1.95 1.22
C PHE A 135 18.03 0.42 1.47
N SER A 136 17.39 -0.04 2.55
CA SER A 136 17.24 -1.46 2.81
C SER A 136 16.32 -2.08 1.76
N LEU A 137 16.88 -2.87 0.86
CA LEU A 137 16.14 -3.69 -0.10
C LEU A 137 16.41 -5.15 0.23
N SER A 138 15.36 -5.96 0.27
CA SER A 138 15.53 -7.40 0.35
C SER A 138 15.38 -8.02 -1.03
N GLN A 139 16.34 -8.85 -1.41
CA GLN A 139 16.24 -9.69 -2.59
C GLN A 139 15.46 -10.99 -2.32
N ASP A 140 15.18 -11.28 -1.05
CA ASP A 140 14.55 -12.53 -0.60
C ASP A 140 13.02 -12.43 -0.49
N VAL A 141 12.41 -11.40 -1.08
CA VAL A 141 10.95 -11.27 -1.12
C VAL A 141 10.37 -12.24 -2.15
N THR A 142 9.68 -13.26 -1.67
CA THR A 142 9.09 -14.33 -2.50
C THR A 142 7.64 -14.04 -2.89
N GLU A 143 6.95 -13.19 -2.13
CA GLU A 143 5.56 -12.85 -2.36
C GLU A 143 5.40 -11.89 -3.56
N TRP A 144 4.52 -12.24 -4.50
CA TRP A 144 4.31 -11.47 -5.74
C TRP A 144 3.97 -10.01 -5.48
N TYR A 145 3.18 -9.70 -4.45
CA TYR A 145 2.87 -8.32 -4.10
C TYR A 145 4.12 -7.51 -3.76
N GLY A 146 4.90 -7.98 -2.78
CA GLY A 146 6.14 -7.31 -2.36
C GLY A 146 7.14 -7.17 -3.51
N TYR A 147 7.32 -8.25 -4.29
CA TYR A 147 8.22 -8.24 -5.44
C TYR A 147 7.78 -7.26 -6.54
N SER A 148 6.47 -7.19 -6.85
CA SER A 148 5.95 -6.21 -7.81
C SER A 148 6.19 -4.76 -7.37
N LYS A 149 6.15 -4.49 -6.07
CA LYS A 149 6.47 -3.16 -5.52
C LYS A 149 7.98 -2.85 -5.57
N ILE A 150 8.86 -3.85 -5.40
CA ILE A 150 10.32 -3.69 -5.65
C ILE A 150 10.57 -3.27 -7.09
N LEU A 151 9.93 -3.94 -8.06
CA LEU A 151 10.07 -3.60 -9.47
C LEU A 151 9.56 -2.19 -9.76
N ALA A 152 8.42 -1.80 -9.18
CA ALA A 152 7.87 -0.44 -9.29
C ALA A 152 8.83 0.62 -8.73
N GLU A 153 9.45 0.38 -7.56
CA GLU A 153 10.46 1.29 -7.00
C GLU A 153 11.71 1.41 -7.88
N ASN A 154 12.18 0.29 -8.44
CA ASN A 154 13.34 0.29 -9.34
C ASN A 154 13.05 1.08 -10.62
N LEU A 155 11.85 0.94 -11.20
CA LEU A 155 11.40 1.77 -12.33
C LEU A 155 11.40 3.25 -11.94
N SER A 156 10.80 3.60 -10.79
CA SER A 156 10.71 4.98 -10.30
C SER A 156 12.09 5.63 -10.14
N ARG A 157 13.04 4.90 -9.53
CA ARG A 157 14.43 5.36 -9.42
C ARG A 157 15.08 5.57 -10.78
N ARG A 158 14.80 4.68 -11.74
CA ARG A 158 15.33 4.82 -13.11
C ARG A 158 14.84 6.09 -13.78
N PHE A 159 13.55 6.41 -13.67
CA PHE A 159 12.98 7.64 -14.21
C PHE A 159 13.54 8.89 -13.50
N TYR A 160 13.70 8.85 -12.18
CA TYR A 160 14.33 9.95 -11.45
C TYR A 160 15.76 10.24 -11.93
N PHE A 161 16.62 9.23 -12.05
CA PHE A 161 18.01 9.43 -12.43
C PHE A 161 18.19 9.78 -13.90
N ASN A 162 17.46 9.14 -14.80
CA ASN A 162 17.67 9.29 -16.24
C ASN A 162 16.81 10.40 -16.85
N GLU A 163 15.54 10.45 -16.49
CA GLU A 163 14.56 11.37 -17.06
C GLU A 163 14.37 12.64 -16.23
N LYS A 164 15.01 12.70 -15.05
CA LYS A 164 14.91 13.81 -14.09
C LYS A 164 13.48 14.07 -13.61
N LEU A 165 12.63 13.04 -13.65
CA LEU A 165 11.26 13.13 -13.14
C LEU A 165 11.31 13.24 -11.60
N PRO A 166 10.74 14.28 -10.98
CA PRO A 166 10.67 14.38 -9.52
C PRO A 166 9.76 13.28 -8.96
N VAL A 167 10.35 12.34 -8.22
CA VAL A 167 9.63 11.19 -7.65
C VAL A 167 9.97 11.03 -6.19
N THR A 168 8.94 10.92 -5.34
CA THR A 168 9.07 10.48 -3.95
C THR A 168 8.43 9.11 -3.79
N ILE A 169 9.11 8.18 -3.11
CA ILE A 169 8.60 6.85 -2.80
C ILE A 169 8.28 6.77 -1.31
N LEU A 170 7.02 6.50 -0.97
CA LEU A 170 6.56 6.31 0.40
C LEU A 170 6.31 4.82 0.67
N ARG A 171 7.10 4.22 1.59
CA ARG A 171 6.91 2.84 2.03
C ARG A 171 6.08 2.81 3.30
N PHE A 172 4.87 2.29 3.20
CA PHE A 172 3.99 2.16 4.35
C PHE A 172 4.06 0.76 4.96
N SER A 173 3.99 0.71 6.28
CA SER A 173 3.75 -0.51 7.03
C SER A 173 2.24 -0.83 7.06
N ALA A 174 1.78 -1.65 8.01
CA ALA A 174 0.37 -1.92 8.14
C ALA A 174 -0.40 -0.65 8.56
N VAL A 175 -1.24 -0.16 7.66
CA VAL A 175 -2.01 1.07 7.84
C VAL A 175 -3.24 0.79 8.68
N LEU A 176 -3.45 1.58 9.71
CA LEU A 176 -4.60 1.49 10.62
C LEU A 176 -5.31 2.84 10.70
N GLY A 177 -6.62 2.78 10.71
CA GLY A 177 -7.49 3.91 10.99
C GLY A 177 -8.15 3.78 12.37
N ARG A 178 -9.05 4.73 12.66
CA ARG A 178 -9.80 4.78 13.93
C ARG A 178 -10.56 3.48 14.18
N GLY A 179 -10.32 2.84 15.33
CA GLY A 179 -11.00 1.62 15.76
C GLY A 179 -10.45 0.32 15.16
N GLU A 180 -9.52 0.36 14.19
CA GLU A 180 -9.04 -0.82 13.50
C GLU A 180 -8.01 -1.63 14.30
N VAL A 181 -7.30 -1.02 15.25
CA VAL A 181 -6.32 -1.72 16.10
C VAL A 181 -6.98 -2.88 16.85
N CYS A 182 -8.12 -2.61 17.48
CA CYS A 182 -8.86 -3.64 18.21
C CYS A 182 -9.55 -4.68 17.32
N GLY A 183 -9.76 -4.36 16.04
CA GLY A 183 -10.32 -5.28 15.04
C GLY A 183 -9.29 -6.17 14.35
N TRP A 184 -8.01 -6.01 14.69
CA TRP A 184 -6.96 -6.79 14.01
C TRP A 184 -6.95 -8.24 14.47
N ASN A 185 -7.42 -9.13 13.59
CA ASN A 185 -7.60 -10.55 13.88
C ASN A 185 -6.33 -11.28 14.36
N GLN A 186 -5.13 -10.81 13.95
CA GLN A 186 -3.83 -11.38 14.35
C GLN A 186 -3.50 -11.21 15.85
N PHE A 187 -4.31 -10.46 16.61
CA PHE A 187 -4.19 -10.39 18.07
C PHE A 187 -5.07 -11.43 18.77
N TYR A 188 -5.86 -12.20 18.04
CA TYR A 188 -6.85 -13.10 18.62
C TYR A 188 -6.53 -14.57 18.37
N THR A 189 -6.81 -15.40 19.38
CA THR A 189 -6.63 -16.86 19.33
C THR A 189 -7.41 -17.49 18.17
N GLY A 190 -8.59 -16.95 17.83
CA GLY A 190 -9.42 -17.42 16.72
C GLY A 190 -8.67 -17.48 15.39
N HIS A 191 -7.95 -16.41 15.04
CA HIS A 191 -7.17 -16.32 13.81
C HIS A 191 -6.11 -17.44 13.70
N PHE A 192 -5.39 -17.73 14.78
CA PHE A 192 -4.37 -18.77 14.77
C PHE A 192 -4.98 -20.17 14.79
N ILE A 193 -6.14 -20.36 15.42
CA ILE A 193 -6.90 -21.62 15.37
C ILE A 193 -7.28 -21.92 13.91
N GLU A 194 -7.90 -20.97 13.21
CA GLU A 194 -8.30 -21.12 11.79
C GLU A 194 -7.10 -21.46 10.91
N ARG A 195 -6.01 -20.71 11.06
CA ARG A 195 -4.78 -20.91 10.29
C ARG A 195 -4.14 -22.28 10.53
N LEU A 196 -4.12 -22.77 11.78
CA LEU A 196 -3.52 -24.05 12.11
C LEU A 196 -4.40 -25.25 11.76
N GLN A 197 -5.73 -25.08 11.63
CA GLN A 197 -6.63 -26.12 11.19
C GLN A 197 -6.35 -26.63 9.77
N SER A 198 -5.76 -25.81 8.92
CA SER A 198 -5.35 -26.19 7.56
C SER A 198 -3.98 -26.85 7.48
N SER A 199 -3.25 -26.94 8.60
CA SER A 199 -1.91 -27.55 8.67
C SER A 199 -1.98 -28.99 9.19
N SER A 200 -1.25 -29.89 8.55
CA SER A 200 -1.20 -31.32 8.89
C SER A 200 0.03 -31.72 9.74
N SER A 201 0.86 -30.75 10.17
CA SER A 201 2.05 -31.07 10.96
C SER A 201 1.70 -31.46 12.41
N LYS A 202 2.55 -32.26 13.04
CA LYS A 202 2.37 -32.67 14.45
C LYS A 202 2.48 -31.47 15.40
N GLU A 203 3.40 -30.56 15.12
CA GLU A 203 3.61 -29.31 15.86
C GLU A 203 2.36 -28.43 15.79
N SER A 204 1.76 -28.30 14.61
CA SER A 204 0.51 -27.57 14.41
C SER A 204 -0.64 -28.17 15.19
N SER A 205 -0.70 -29.50 15.29
CA SER A 205 -1.76 -30.19 16.06
C SER A 205 -1.65 -29.94 17.56
N VAL A 206 -0.43 -29.89 18.11
CA VAL A 206 -0.19 -29.58 19.53
C VAL A 206 -0.54 -28.11 19.81
N ALA A 207 -0.08 -27.18 18.96
CA ALA A 207 -0.38 -25.77 19.09
C ALA A 207 -1.88 -25.50 18.98
N LEU A 208 -2.57 -26.16 18.04
CA LEU A 208 -4.01 -26.03 17.84
C LEU A 208 -4.80 -26.47 19.09
N LYS A 209 -4.41 -27.59 19.71
CA LYS A 209 -5.04 -28.05 20.96
C LYS A 209 -4.87 -27.02 22.06
N SER A 210 -3.63 -26.54 22.28
CA SER A 210 -3.35 -25.52 23.31
C SER A 210 -4.13 -24.23 23.09
N LEU A 211 -4.28 -23.76 21.85
CA LEU A 211 -5.05 -22.56 21.52
C LEU A 211 -6.57 -22.76 21.75
N LYS A 212 -7.09 -23.94 21.44
CA LYS A 212 -8.50 -24.28 21.73
C LYS A 212 -8.77 -24.29 23.23
N ASP A 213 -7.89 -24.90 24.02
CA ASP A 213 -8.00 -24.93 25.48
C ASP A 213 -7.93 -23.50 26.06
N TYR A 214 -7.04 -22.67 25.52
CA TYR A 214 -6.87 -21.27 25.90
C TYR A 214 -8.15 -20.43 25.61
N LYS A 215 -8.71 -20.61 24.42
CA LYS A 215 -9.96 -19.96 24.01
C LYS A 215 -11.15 -20.42 24.87
N SER A 216 -11.22 -21.71 25.18
CA SER A 216 -12.27 -22.29 26.05
C SER A 216 -12.19 -21.76 27.49
N ALA A 217 -11.02 -21.33 27.93
CA ALA A 217 -10.81 -20.67 29.21
C ALA A 217 -11.11 -19.15 29.17
N GLY A 218 -11.76 -18.64 28.11
CA GLY A 218 -12.14 -17.24 27.94
C GLY A 218 -10.98 -16.30 27.56
N LYS A 219 -9.83 -16.86 27.15
CA LYS A 219 -8.66 -16.06 26.77
C LYS A 219 -8.62 -15.88 25.26
N GLU A 220 -8.95 -14.68 24.82
CA GLU A 220 -9.05 -14.38 23.38
C GLU A 220 -7.80 -13.73 22.81
N LEU A 221 -7.06 -12.96 23.60
CA LEU A 221 -5.87 -12.26 23.14
C LEU A 221 -4.61 -13.12 23.26
N ILE A 222 -3.71 -12.99 22.28
CA ILE A 222 -2.47 -13.75 22.18
C ILE A 222 -1.32 -12.83 21.78
N ILE A 223 -0.16 -13.07 22.37
CA ILE A 223 1.11 -12.46 21.95
C ILE A 223 1.98 -13.58 21.36
N PRO A 224 2.07 -13.67 20.01
CA PRO A 224 2.98 -14.61 19.37
C PRO A 224 4.43 -14.35 19.77
N ARG A 225 5.19 -15.43 19.97
CA ARG A 225 6.62 -15.37 20.26
C ARG A 225 7.38 -16.29 19.31
N ASP A 226 8.61 -15.92 18.99
CA ASP A 226 9.53 -16.78 18.27
C ASP A 226 10.05 -17.93 19.17
N ILE A 227 10.85 -18.84 18.59
CA ILE A 227 11.43 -19.99 19.31
C ILE A 227 12.33 -19.55 20.47
N ASN A 228 12.87 -18.34 20.45
CA ASN A 228 13.71 -17.76 21.49
C ASN A 228 12.88 -16.96 22.54
N GLY A 229 11.55 -17.01 22.45
CA GLY A 229 10.64 -16.32 23.36
C GLY A 229 10.49 -14.82 23.11
N ARG A 230 11.04 -14.27 22.02
CA ARG A 230 10.91 -12.87 21.66
C ARG A 230 9.51 -12.59 21.11
N SER A 231 8.88 -11.54 21.61
CA SER A 231 7.55 -11.13 21.13
C SER A 231 7.60 -10.69 19.66
N TRP A 232 6.63 -11.15 18.89
CA TRP A 232 6.42 -10.65 17.54
C TRP A 232 6.12 -9.15 17.57
N LYS A 233 6.84 -8.39 16.76
CA LYS A 233 6.66 -6.96 16.59
C LYS A 233 5.98 -6.69 15.26
N LYS A 234 4.97 -5.84 15.27
CA LYS A 234 4.30 -5.40 14.05
C LYS A 234 4.51 -3.90 13.88
N HIS A 235 5.04 -3.52 12.71
CA HIS A 235 5.10 -2.12 12.32
C HIS A 235 3.70 -1.70 11.90
N VAL A 236 3.23 -0.60 12.45
CA VAL A 236 1.93 0.01 12.14
C VAL A 236 2.12 1.49 11.89
N ILE A 237 1.24 2.07 11.08
CA ILE A 237 1.18 3.51 10.83
C ILE A 237 -0.27 3.95 10.90
N ASP A 238 -0.54 5.10 11.52
CA ASP A 238 -1.87 5.70 11.50
C ASP A 238 -2.14 6.37 10.15
N ILE A 239 -3.35 6.24 9.64
CA ILE A 239 -3.76 6.84 8.38
C ILE A 239 -3.56 8.36 8.35
N ARG A 240 -3.66 9.04 9.51
CA ARG A 240 -3.44 10.48 9.64
C ARG A 240 -1.99 10.86 9.39
N ASP A 241 -1.03 10.03 9.82
CA ASP A 241 0.40 10.27 9.55
C ASP A 241 0.71 10.12 8.06
N ILE A 242 0.01 9.19 7.38
CA ILE A 242 0.12 9.04 5.92
C ILE A 242 -0.41 10.28 5.21
N VAL A 243 -1.61 10.74 5.56
CA VAL A 243 -2.19 11.97 4.99
C VAL A 243 -1.23 13.13 5.16
N HIS A 244 -0.69 13.30 6.37
CA HIS A 244 0.27 14.36 6.67
C HIS A 244 1.58 14.25 5.87
N ALA A 245 2.05 13.05 5.56
CA ALA A 245 3.20 12.85 4.69
C ALA A 245 2.93 13.37 3.26
N TYR A 246 1.76 13.10 2.69
CA TYR A 246 1.36 13.64 1.38
C TYR A 246 1.25 15.17 1.40
N GLU A 247 0.65 15.74 2.44
CA GLU A 247 0.52 17.20 2.63
C GLU A 247 1.89 17.88 2.70
N ASN A 248 2.83 17.33 3.48
CA ASN A 248 4.17 17.87 3.62
C ASN A 248 4.96 17.84 2.32
N ILE A 249 4.86 16.76 1.54
CA ILE A 249 5.57 16.67 0.24
C ILE A 249 4.99 17.71 -0.72
N ALA A 250 3.67 17.77 -0.85
CA ALA A 250 3.02 18.71 -1.75
C ALA A 250 3.16 20.19 -1.30
N GLY A 251 3.30 20.45 0.00
CA GLY A 251 3.50 21.78 0.56
C GLY A 251 4.93 22.32 0.43
N ASN A 252 5.94 21.44 0.48
CA ASN A 252 7.35 21.83 0.39
C ASN A 252 7.79 22.21 -1.03
N ASP A 253 7.09 21.74 -2.05
CA ASP A 253 7.39 22.11 -3.45
C ASP A 253 6.86 23.52 -3.80
N SER A 254 6.14 24.18 -2.86
CA SER A 254 5.54 25.52 -3.06
C SER A 254 6.47 26.66 -2.56
N THR A 255 7.65 26.34 -2.11
CA THR A 255 8.69 27.30 -1.67
C THR A 255 9.91 27.24 -2.55
#